data_15f358fd267a6f8649f6aae618bfce44
#
_entry.id   15f358fd267a6f8649f6aae618bfce44
#
_cell.length_a   1.000
_cell.length_b   1.000
_cell.length_c   1.000
_cell.angle_alpha   90.00
_cell.angle_beta   90.00
_cell.angle_gamma   90.00
#
_symmetry.space_group_name_H-M   'P 1'
#
loop_
_entity.id
_entity.type
_entity.pdbx_description
1 polymer ?
#
loop_
_entity_poly.entity_id
_entity_poly.type
_entity_poly.pdbx_seq_one_letter_code
_entity_poly.pdbx_strand_id
1 'polypeptide(L)'
;MTDMVYAGQVALVTGATRGIGAAIALTLAERGVKVIGTATTDEGAGKINAALAGRVGCRGVRLDVNDSAAADALVDAIVKEHGALHILVNNAGITRDQLAMRMKDDDWDAVLDTNLKAVFRLSRAVMRPMMKQRYGRIVNVTSVVGA
;
A
#
# COMPACT_ATOMS: atom_id res chain seq x y z
N MET A 1 22.35 -15.32 -4.28
CA MET A 1 22.09 -13.91 -4.03
C MET A 1 20.80 -13.73 -3.30
N THR A 2 20.97 -13.38 -2.07
CA THR A 2 19.83 -13.24 -1.15
C THR A 2 18.88 -12.11 -1.56
N ASP A 3 19.39 -11.06 -2.24
CA ASP A 3 18.59 -9.90 -2.63
C ASP A 3 17.51 -10.22 -3.65
N MET A 4 17.61 -11.36 -4.34
CA MET A 4 16.66 -11.75 -5.37
C MET A 4 15.63 -12.78 -4.90
N VAL A 5 15.56 -13.06 -3.61
CA VAL A 5 14.63 -14.06 -3.05
C VAL A 5 13.18 -13.72 -3.38
N TYR A 6 12.84 -12.44 -3.43
CA TYR A 6 11.47 -11.99 -3.70
C TYR A 6 11.26 -11.58 -5.16
N ALA A 7 12.24 -11.81 -6.03
CA ALA A 7 12.12 -11.44 -7.44
C ALA A 7 10.88 -12.09 -8.08
N GLY A 8 10.13 -11.29 -8.81
CA GLY A 8 8.90 -11.73 -9.46
C GLY A 8 7.67 -11.72 -8.57
N GLN A 9 7.81 -11.52 -7.28
CA GLN A 9 6.64 -11.34 -6.42
C GLN A 9 5.99 -9.99 -6.68
N VAL A 10 4.72 -9.90 -6.35
CA VAL A 10 3.90 -8.69 -6.61
C VAL A 10 3.48 -8.10 -5.28
N ALA A 11 3.73 -6.81 -5.10
CA ALA A 11 3.40 -6.10 -3.87
C ALA A 11 2.51 -4.89 -4.16
N LEU A 12 1.54 -4.67 -3.28
CA LEU A 12 0.73 -3.46 -3.24
C LEU A 12 1.16 -2.67 -2.01
N VAL A 13 1.65 -1.45 -2.23
CA VAL A 13 2.11 -0.56 -1.15
C VAL A 13 1.26 0.70 -1.17
N THR A 14 0.47 0.90 -0.14
CA THR A 14 -0.36 2.11 -0.05
C THR A 14 0.46 3.27 0.52
N GLY A 15 0.11 4.50 0.12
CA GLY A 15 0.81 5.69 0.58
C GLY A 15 2.28 5.72 0.17
N ALA A 16 2.57 5.41 -1.09
CA ALA A 16 3.94 5.22 -1.57
C ALA A 16 4.58 6.47 -2.17
N THR A 17 3.95 7.64 -2.04
CA THR A 17 4.46 8.87 -2.65
C THR A 17 5.72 9.38 -1.97
N ARG A 18 5.82 9.22 -0.65
CA ARG A 18 6.90 9.77 0.16
C ARG A 18 7.06 9.01 1.46
N GLY A 19 8.08 9.35 2.23
CA GLY A 19 8.32 8.82 3.56
C GLY A 19 8.57 7.33 3.56
N ILE A 20 8.03 6.66 4.57
CA ILE A 20 8.23 5.22 4.79
C ILE A 20 7.69 4.40 3.62
N GLY A 21 6.49 4.78 3.12
CA GLY A 21 5.88 4.06 1.99
C GLY A 21 6.73 4.12 0.73
N ALA A 22 7.28 5.29 0.41
CA ALA A 22 8.18 5.43 -0.74
C ALA A 22 9.45 4.61 -0.58
N ALA A 23 10.03 4.62 0.62
CA ALA A 23 11.24 3.85 0.92
C ALA A 23 10.99 2.34 0.79
N ILE A 24 9.86 1.85 1.29
CA ILE A 24 9.49 0.45 1.17
C ILE A 24 9.29 0.07 -0.30
N ALA A 25 8.56 0.90 -1.05
CA ALA A 25 8.29 0.64 -2.46
C ALA A 25 9.58 0.54 -3.27
N LEU A 26 10.51 1.48 -3.07
CA LEU A 26 11.78 1.49 -3.78
C LEU A 26 12.64 0.28 -3.39
N THR A 27 12.73 -0.02 -2.11
CA THR A 27 13.53 -1.16 -1.63
C THR A 27 13.02 -2.48 -2.21
N LEU A 28 11.71 -2.69 -2.22
CA LEU A 28 11.13 -3.88 -2.82
C LEU A 28 11.40 -3.94 -4.33
N ALA A 29 11.24 -2.81 -5.01
CA ALA A 29 11.48 -2.73 -6.46
C ALA A 29 12.95 -3.05 -6.80
N GLU A 30 13.89 -2.57 -5.99
CA GLU A 30 15.31 -2.86 -6.16
C GLU A 30 15.63 -4.35 -6.01
N ARG A 31 14.80 -5.08 -5.28
CA ARG A 31 14.93 -6.53 -5.08
C ARG A 31 14.15 -7.36 -6.08
N GLY A 32 13.66 -6.74 -7.13
CA GLY A 32 12.97 -7.44 -8.21
C GLY A 32 11.48 -7.68 -7.98
N VAL A 33 10.90 -7.09 -6.94
CA VAL A 33 9.46 -7.17 -6.68
C VAL A 33 8.73 -6.22 -7.64
N LYS A 34 7.61 -6.67 -8.18
CA LYS A 34 6.73 -5.83 -8.99
C LYS A 34 5.84 -5.02 -8.04
N VAL A 35 6.14 -3.75 -7.89
CA VAL A 35 5.49 -2.89 -6.89
C VAL A 35 4.42 -2.03 -7.54
N ILE A 36 3.21 -2.14 -7.02
CA ILE A 36 2.13 -1.20 -7.32
C ILE A 36 2.00 -0.31 -6.09
N GLY A 37 2.42 0.94 -6.24
CA GLY A 37 2.32 1.93 -5.16
C GLY A 37 1.10 2.81 -5.36
N THR A 38 0.44 3.19 -4.27
CA THR A 38 -0.75 4.04 -4.37
C THR A 38 -0.54 5.42 -3.78
N ALA A 39 -1.27 6.37 -4.33
CA ALA A 39 -1.35 7.74 -3.87
C ALA A 39 -2.80 8.19 -3.90
N THR A 40 -3.12 9.23 -3.14
CA THR A 40 -4.49 9.75 -3.09
C THR A 40 -4.81 10.69 -4.25
N THR A 41 -3.80 11.10 -5.02
CA THR A 41 -3.94 12.02 -6.14
C THR A 41 -3.24 11.49 -7.38
N ASP A 42 -3.66 11.97 -8.55
CA ASP A 42 -2.99 11.63 -9.81
C ASP A 42 -1.55 12.15 -9.83
N GLU A 43 -1.31 13.32 -9.26
CA GLU A 43 0.04 13.87 -9.13
C GLU A 43 0.94 12.94 -8.31
N GLY A 44 0.43 12.45 -7.18
CA GLY A 44 1.16 11.50 -6.34
C GLY A 44 1.45 10.19 -7.06
N ALA A 45 0.48 9.67 -7.81
CA ALA A 45 0.68 8.49 -8.62
C ALA A 45 1.77 8.71 -9.68
N GLY A 46 1.80 9.89 -10.29
CA GLY A 46 2.86 10.27 -11.23
C GLY A 46 4.25 10.30 -10.59
N LYS A 47 4.34 10.78 -9.35
CA LYS A 47 5.61 10.76 -8.60
C LYS A 47 6.10 9.35 -8.34
N ILE A 48 5.18 8.43 -8.02
CA ILE A 48 5.53 7.03 -7.83
C ILE A 48 6.03 6.42 -9.14
N ASN A 49 5.35 6.68 -10.25
CA ASN A 49 5.77 6.22 -11.56
C ASN A 49 7.18 6.72 -11.90
N ALA A 50 7.48 7.97 -11.60
CA ALA A 50 8.81 8.54 -11.83
C ALA A 50 9.87 7.87 -10.94
N ALA A 51 9.57 7.66 -9.67
CA ALA A 51 10.49 7.05 -8.71
C ALA A 51 10.80 5.59 -9.05
N LEU A 52 9.83 4.86 -9.62
CA LEU A 52 9.98 3.45 -9.96
C LEU A 52 10.27 3.24 -11.46
N ALA A 53 10.55 4.31 -12.19
CA ALA A 53 10.83 4.23 -13.63
C ALA A 53 11.98 3.27 -13.92
N GLY A 54 11.83 2.46 -14.96
CA GLY A 54 12.80 1.46 -15.34
C GLY A 54 12.73 0.15 -14.56
N ARG A 55 11.87 0.07 -13.56
CA ARG A 55 11.65 -1.17 -12.80
C ARG A 55 10.48 -1.94 -13.43
N VAL A 56 10.75 -3.13 -13.89
CA VAL A 56 9.74 -3.94 -14.60
C VAL A 56 8.55 -4.26 -13.70
N GLY A 57 7.35 -3.99 -14.22
CA GLY A 57 6.12 -4.29 -13.52
C GLY A 57 5.75 -3.34 -12.40
N CYS A 58 6.56 -2.31 -12.14
CA CYS A 58 6.29 -1.32 -11.11
C CYS A 58 5.53 -0.13 -11.67
N ARG A 59 4.56 0.37 -10.91
CA ARG A 59 3.79 1.55 -11.29
C ARG A 59 3.12 2.20 -10.09
N GLY A 60 2.73 3.45 -10.29
CA GLY A 60 1.91 4.19 -9.32
C GLY A 60 0.48 4.29 -9.81
N VAL A 61 -0.47 4.19 -8.89
CA VAL A 61 -1.90 4.33 -9.19
C VAL A 61 -2.55 5.20 -8.12
N ARG A 62 -3.62 5.87 -8.53
CA ARG A 62 -4.44 6.61 -7.58
C ARG A 62 -5.41 5.64 -6.89
N LEU A 63 -5.47 5.72 -5.56
CA LEU A 63 -6.42 4.94 -4.78
C LEU A 63 -6.81 5.70 -3.51
N ASP A 64 -8.10 5.86 -3.32
CA ASP A 64 -8.64 6.24 -2.01
C ASP A 64 -8.89 4.95 -1.24
N VAL A 65 -8.11 4.70 -0.20
CA VAL A 65 -8.22 3.48 0.61
C VAL A 65 -9.55 3.37 1.36
N ASN A 66 -10.31 4.47 1.44
CA ASN A 66 -11.65 4.48 2.04
C ASN A 66 -12.73 4.05 1.05
N ASP A 67 -12.41 3.96 -0.23
CA ASP A 67 -13.32 3.50 -1.26
C ASP A 67 -13.13 1.98 -1.44
N SER A 68 -14.00 1.21 -0.82
CA SER A 68 -13.89 -0.26 -0.84
C SER A 68 -14.05 -0.84 -2.22
N ALA A 69 -14.92 -0.26 -3.06
CA ALA A 69 -15.11 -0.73 -4.43
C ALA A 69 -13.84 -0.51 -5.26
N ALA A 70 -13.20 0.65 -5.11
CA ALA A 70 -11.95 0.96 -5.80
C ALA A 70 -10.82 0.04 -5.33
N ALA A 71 -10.75 -0.24 -4.03
CA ALA A 71 -9.75 -1.15 -3.47
C ALA A 71 -9.91 -2.57 -4.03
N ASP A 72 -11.13 -3.08 -4.05
CA ASP A 72 -11.41 -4.39 -4.61
C ASP A 72 -11.07 -4.45 -6.10
N ALA A 73 -11.44 -3.42 -6.85
CA ALA A 73 -11.15 -3.34 -8.28
C ALA A 73 -9.64 -3.33 -8.55
N LEU A 74 -8.88 -2.61 -7.73
CA LEU A 74 -7.43 -2.57 -7.89
C LEU A 74 -6.79 -3.93 -7.60
N VAL A 75 -7.20 -4.59 -6.53
CA VAL A 75 -6.68 -5.93 -6.21
C VAL A 75 -7.00 -6.90 -7.34
N ASP A 76 -8.23 -6.90 -7.85
CA ASP A 76 -8.62 -7.75 -8.97
C ASP A 76 -7.79 -7.46 -10.22
N ALA A 77 -7.55 -6.20 -10.52
CA ALA A 77 -6.74 -5.80 -11.67
C ALA A 77 -5.29 -6.28 -11.54
N ILE A 78 -4.70 -6.18 -10.35
CA ILE A 78 -3.34 -6.64 -10.08
C ILE A 78 -3.24 -8.15 -10.27
N VAL A 79 -4.18 -8.91 -9.71
CA VAL A 79 -4.19 -10.36 -9.84
C VAL A 79 -4.38 -10.78 -11.28
N LYS A 80 -5.25 -10.09 -12.02
CA LYS A 80 -5.49 -10.36 -13.43
C LYS A 80 -4.25 -10.06 -14.27
N GLU A 81 -3.56 -8.96 -14.00
CA GLU A 81 -2.39 -8.53 -14.75
C GLU A 81 -1.16 -9.39 -14.48
N HIS A 82 -0.92 -9.73 -13.21
CA HIS A 82 0.30 -10.40 -12.77
C HIS A 82 0.12 -11.86 -12.37
N GLY A 83 -1.11 -12.34 -12.29
CA GLY A 83 -1.41 -13.71 -11.89
C GLY A 83 -1.46 -13.95 -10.39
N ALA A 84 -0.97 -13.02 -9.59
CA ALA A 84 -0.94 -13.15 -8.14
C ALA A 84 -0.74 -11.79 -7.47
N LEU A 85 -1.01 -11.73 -6.18
CA LEU A 85 -0.64 -10.62 -5.31
C LEU A 85 -0.08 -11.23 -4.03
N HIS A 86 1.20 -11.04 -3.77
CA HIS A 86 1.92 -11.74 -2.71
C HIS A 86 2.05 -10.94 -1.43
N ILE A 87 2.17 -9.62 -1.55
CA ILE A 87 2.51 -8.74 -0.42
C ILE A 87 1.58 -7.54 -0.42
N LEU A 88 0.96 -7.26 0.72
CA LEU A 88 0.24 -6.02 0.95
C LEU A 88 0.96 -5.25 2.06
N VAL A 89 1.34 -4.01 1.77
CA VAL A 89 1.88 -3.09 2.78
C VAL A 89 0.87 -1.97 3.00
N ASN A 90 0.21 -2.00 4.13
CA ASN A 90 -0.74 -0.95 4.54
C ASN A 90 0.03 0.18 5.20
N ASN A 91 0.28 1.24 4.44
CA ASN A 91 1.00 2.42 4.92
C ASN A 91 0.22 3.72 4.76
N ALA A 92 -0.82 3.72 3.93
CA ALA A 92 -1.65 4.92 3.77
C ALA A 92 -2.43 5.19 5.04
N GLY A 93 -2.55 6.46 5.39
CA GLY A 93 -3.32 6.88 6.54
C GLY A 93 -2.91 8.28 6.95
N ILE A 94 -3.65 8.86 7.86
CA ILE A 94 -3.30 10.16 8.41
C ILE A 94 -2.42 9.92 9.64
N THR A 95 -1.15 10.21 9.49
CA THR A 95 -0.18 10.03 10.56
C THR A 95 0.64 11.31 10.65
N ARG A 96 0.01 12.38 11.10
CA ARG A 96 0.69 13.66 11.22
C ARG A 96 0.71 14.09 12.67
N ASP A 97 1.88 14.29 13.18
CA ASP A 97 2.09 14.71 14.57
C ASP A 97 1.33 16.00 14.86
N GLN A 98 1.39 16.96 13.93
CA GLN A 98 0.69 18.23 14.07
C GLN A 98 -0.82 18.04 14.17
N LEU A 99 -1.34 17.13 13.39
CA LEU A 99 -2.78 16.87 13.38
C LEU A 99 -3.20 16.26 14.71
N ALA A 100 -2.46 15.27 15.20
CA ALA A 100 -2.75 14.62 16.47
C ALA A 100 -2.77 15.60 17.64
N MET A 101 -1.83 16.54 17.67
CA MET A 101 -1.74 17.53 18.74
C MET A 101 -2.87 18.54 18.76
N ARG A 102 -3.53 18.76 17.62
CA ARG A 102 -4.59 19.76 17.47
C ARG A 102 -5.98 19.17 17.42
N MET A 103 -6.09 17.87 17.32
CA MET A 103 -7.38 17.20 17.18
C MET A 103 -8.09 17.10 18.51
N LYS A 104 -9.40 17.26 18.44
CA LYS A 104 -10.27 16.90 19.56
C LYS A 104 -10.39 15.39 19.61
N ASP A 105 -10.81 14.85 20.77
CA ASP A 105 -10.94 13.41 20.95
C ASP A 105 -11.85 12.75 19.90
N ASP A 106 -12.96 13.40 19.57
CA ASP A 106 -13.88 12.87 18.57
C ASP A 106 -13.24 12.79 17.17
N ASP A 107 -12.45 13.80 16.82
CA ASP A 107 -11.72 13.82 15.54
C ASP A 107 -10.65 12.73 15.50
N TRP A 108 -9.95 12.54 16.62
CA TRP A 108 -8.94 11.50 16.76
C TRP A 108 -9.56 10.12 16.57
N ASP A 109 -10.68 9.86 17.25
CA ASP A 109 -11.40 8.59 17.14
C ASP A 109 -11.87 8.34 15.71
N ALA A 110 -12.37 9.38 15.03
CA ALA A 110 -12.82 9.27 13.65
C ALA A 110 -11.66 8.91 12.70
N VAL A 111 -10.50 9.52 12.89
CA VAL A 111 -9.30 9.23 12.08
C VAL A 111 -8.82 7.80 12.31
N LEU A 112 -8.74 7.38 13.57
CA LEU A 112 -8.36 6.00 13.92
C LEU A 112 -9.32 4.99 13.31
N ASP A 113 -10.62 5.24 13.45
CA ASP A 113 -11.65 4.35 12.92
C ASP A 113 -11.54 4.23 11.41
N THR A 114 -11.35 5.36 10.71
CA THR A 114 -11.18 5.38 9.25
C THR A 114 -9.95 4.60 8.82
N ASN A 115 -8.82 4.80 9.50
CA ASN A 115 -7.58 4.10 9.19
C ASN A 115 -7.70 2.60 9.42
N LEU A 116 -8.33 2.19 10.52
CA LEU A 116 -8.54 0.78 10.83
C LEU A 116 -9.47 0.12 9.81
N LYS A 117 -10.52 0.82 9.40
CA LYS A 117 -11.42 0.31 8.36
C LYS A 117 -10.72 0.15 7.03
N ALA A 118 -9.86 1.09 6.66
CA ALA A 118 -9.10 1.01 5.41
C ALA A 118 -8.17 -0.20 5.41
N VAL A 119 -7.44 -0.42 6.51
CA VAL A 119 -6.58 -1.60 6.67
C VAL A 119 -7.40 -2.88 6.57
N PHE A 120 -8.53 -2.92 7.24
CA PHE A 120 -9.41 -4.09 7.22
C PHE A 120 -9.93 -4.39 5.80
N ARG A 121 -10.36 -3.37 5.08
CA ARG A 121 -10.89 -3.53 3.72
C ARG A 121 -9.86 -4.07 2.76
N LEU A 122 -8.67 -3.48 2.76
CA LEU A 122 -7.58 -3.94 1.90
C LEU A 122 -7.11 -5.32 2.28
N SER A 123 -6.95 -5.59 3.57
CA SER A 123 -6.56 -6.92 4.04
C SER A 123 -7.57 -7.97 3.60
N ARG A 124 -8.87 -7.65 3.72
CA ARG A 124 -9.92 -8.55 3.25
C ARG A 124 -9.88 -8.74 1.74
N ALA A 125 -9.65 -7.68 0.99
CA ALA A 125 -9.61 -7.75 -0.47
C ALA A 125 -8.48 -8.67 -0.97
N VAL A 126 -7.32 -8.65 -0.32
CA VAL A 126 -6.18 -9.48 -0.72
C VAL A 126 -6.27 -10.91 -0.19
N MET A 127 -7.09 -11.17 0.82
CA MET A 127 -7.17 -12.51 1.42
C MET A 127 -7.59 -13.57 0.43
N ARG A 128 -8.59 -13.28 -0.41
CA ARG A 128 -9.08 -14.26 -1.38
C ARG A 128 -7.99 -14.73 -2.33
N PRO A 129 -7.29 -13.85 -3.06
CA PRO A 129 -6.19 -14.30 -3.92
C PRO A 129 -5.05 -14.94 -3.13
N MET A 130 -4.73 -14.43 -1.94
CA MET A 130 -3.66 -15.00 -1.13
C MET A 130 -3.99 -16.42 -0.65
N MET A 131 -5.23 -16.65 -0.24
CA MET A 131 -5.68 -17.99 0.16
C MET A 131 -5.68 -18.95 -1.03
N LYS A 132 -6.14 -18.48 -2.19
CA LYS A 132 -6.18 -19.29 -3.40
C LYS A 132 -4.79 -19.71 -3.85
N GLN A 133 -3.83 -18.80 -3.77
CA GLN A 133 -2.44 -19.07 -4.14
C GLN A 133 -1.64 -19.72 -3.01
N ARG A 134 -2.21 -19.85 -1.82
CA ARG A 134 -1.61 -20.43 -0.62
C ARG A 134 -0.34 -19.71 -0.17
N TYR A 135 -0.27 -18.43 -0.44
CA TYR A 135 0.84 -17.59 -0.03
C TYR A 135 0.39 -16.14 0.04
N GLY A 136 0.85 -15.45 1.06
CA GLY A 136 0.61 -14.01 1.17
C GLY A 136 1.22 -13.45 2.43
N ARG A 137 1.56 -12.17 2.38
CA ARG A 137 2.05 -11.42 3.53
C ARG A 137 1.37 -10.08 3.60
N ILE A 138 0.90 -9.74 4.78
CA ILE A 138 0.29 -8.43 5.06
C ILE A 138 1.15 -7.74 6.10
N VAL A 139 1.66 -6.58 5.74
CA VAL A 139 2.50 -5.77 6.63
C VAL A 139 1.75 -4.47 6.92
N ASN A 140 1.54 -4.18 8.18
CA ASN A 140 0.90 -2.95 8.61
C ASN A 140 1.95 -2.03 9.22
N VAL A 141 2.11 -0.86 8.61
CA VAL A 141 3.02 0.16 9.12
C VAL A 141 2.22 1.05 10.06
N THR A 142 2.58 1.02 11.33
CA THR A 142 1.92 1.82 12.34
C THR A 142 2.77 3.03 12.69
N SER A 143 2.09 4.10 13.10
CA SER A 143 2.77 5.30 13.56
C SER A 143 3.00 5.23 15.06
N VAL A 144 4.09 5.85 15.50
CA VAL A 144 4.35 6.06 16.93
C VAL A 144 3.74 7.37 17.42
N VAL A 145 3.08 8.09 16.55
CA VAL A 145 2.41 9.35 16.89
C VAL A 145 1.31 9.08 17.91
N GLY A 146 1.32 9.82 18.99
CA GLY A 146 0.35 9.64 20.05
C GLY A 146 0.69 8.55 21.06
N ALA A 147 1.83 7.95 20.88
CA ALA A 147 2.31 6.97 21.84
C ALA A 147 2.79 7.64 23.12
#